data_8a632469530a83e5374341232f8042c9
#
_entry.id   8a632469530a83e5374341232f8042c9
#
_cell.length_a   1.000
_cell.length_b   1.000
_cell.length_c   1.000
_cell.angle_alpha   90.00
_cell.angle_beta   90.00
_cell.angle_gamma   90.00
#
_symmetry.space_group_name_H-M   'P 1'
#
loop_
_entity.id
_entity.type
_entity.pdbx_description
1 polymer ?
#
loop_
_entity_poly.entity_id
_entity_poly.type
_entity_poly.pdbx_seq_one_letter_code
_entity_poly.pdbx_strand_id
1 'polypeptide(L)'
;MSAGPELGFDVELRRHIANRIADRGDVIVADAVATFPITAETRRLDADYCVRLGSVATRLLGDAIVGGELDSRGPGISELAALVDDREVGPETLFTFIHIVMSTAIDELSLDQRIGVNTEPWPQASQIVRRAAFDLLGAWTTRLVYSPQHAAIEDPLTTLHTRPVLDAVLPKECCRAERFEHWLSILLIDIDDLSAINKAHGYGVGDRILERMGILLRTYFRQHDWVVRYAEDTIAVLLPETTPEDAMTLAERTRAMVEERLTFRDYRTEQRAVVTVSVGVMSARALEGEPIDHVKFRAEAEAALGRAKQAGRNRVERVELLPRLISIAEASAILDTDIEGIDRLVAEGRLDPVNAGQHVRLERQAVEDLAKK
;
A
#
# COMPACT_ATOMS: atom_id res chain seq x y z
N MET A 1 -23.29 23.60 39.97
CA MET A 1 -22.26 24.55 39.53
C MET A 1 -22.78 25.24 38.28
N SER A 2 -23.17 26.52 38.36
CA SER A 2 -23.68 27.27 37.21
C SER A 2 -22.50 27.55 36.29
N ALA A 3 -22.65 27.19 35.02
CA ALA A 3 -21.71 27.59 33.95
C ALA A 3 -21.60 29.13 33.99
N GLY A 4 -20.38 29.67 34.06
CA GLY A 4 -20.16 31.10 34.13
C GLY A 4 -20.64 31.81 32.86
N PRO A 5 -20.89 33.12 32.92
CA PRO A 5 -21.43 33.92 31.83
C PRO A 5 -20.61 33.87 30.53
N GLU A 6 -19.31 33.58 30.60
CA GLU A 6 -18.41 33.45 29.44
C GLU A 6 -18.69 32.19 28.60
N LEU A 7 -19.08 31.05 29.22
CA LEU A 7 -19.46 29.82 28.50
C LEU A 7 -20.79 30.00 27.73
N GLY A 8 -21.73 30.80 28.27
CA GLY A 8 -22.99 31.08 27.59
C GLY A 8 -22.80 31.92 26.32
N PHE A 9 -21.94 32.93 26.38
CA PHE A 9 -21.64 33.81 25.27
C PHE A 9 -20.93 33.08 24.10
N ASP A 10 -19.99 32.19 24.39
CA ASP A 10 -19.33 31.41 23.34
C ASP A 10 -20.30 30.47 22.59
N VAL A 11 -21.25 29.86 23.28
CA VAL A 11 -22.28 29.00 22.65
C VAL A 11 -23.25 29.80 21.75
N GLU A 12 -23.68 30.98 22.20
CA GLU A 12 -24.56 31.84 21.39
C GLU A 12 -23.84 32.40 20.17
N LEU A 13 -22.58 32.81 20.33
CA LEU A 13 -21.73 33.28 19.24
C LEU A 13 -21.52 32.21 18.17
N ARG A 14 -21.16 30.99 18.57
CA ARG A 14 -20.99 29.85 17.66
C ARG A 14 -22.28 29.54 16.89
N ARG A 15 -23.39 29.52 17.58
CA ARG A 15 -24.69 29.27 16.94
C ARG A 15 -25.05 30.39 15.94
N HIS A 16 -24.80 31.65 16.27
CA HIS A 16 -25.05 32.77 15.37
C HIS A 16 -24.18 32.68 14.12
N ILE A 17 -22.87 32.36 14.28
CA ILE A 17 -21.92 32.16 13.16
C ILE A 17 -22.39 31.02 12.25
N ALA A 18 -22.73 29.86 12.82
CA ALA A 18 -23.16 28.71 12.04
C ALA A 18 -24.48 28.98 11.28
N ASN A 19 -25.44 29.63 11.91
CA ASN A 19 -26.70 30.01 11.24
C ASN A 19 -26.41 30.98 10.07
N ARG A 20 -25.55 31.98 10.29
CA ARG A 20 -25.17 32.92 9.23
C ARG A 20 -24.49 32.25 8.05
N ILE A 21 -23.60 31.32 8.30
CA ILE A 21 -22.96 30.50 7.25
C ILE A 21 -24.00 29.65 6.52
N ALA A 22 -24.94 29.04 7.23
CA ALA A 22 -26.01 28.26 6.61
C ALA A 22 -26.93 29.13 5.74
N ASP A 23 -27.36 30.32 6.24
CA ASP A 23 -28.23 31.27 5.51
C ASP A 23 -27.56 31.83 4.24
N ARG A 24 -26.24 31.92 4.24
CA ARG A 24 -25.42 32.46 3.12
C ARG A 24 -24.66 31.38 2.36
N GLY A 25 -24.95 30.13 2.61
CA GLY A 25 -24.21 28.98 2.06
C GLY A 25 -24.08 29.01 0.53
N ASP A 26 -25.16 29.34 -0.18
CA ASP A 26 -25.14 29.42 -1.64
C ASP A 26 -24.20 30.52 -2.16
N VAL A 27 -24.11 31.66 -1.48
CA VAL A 27 -23.21 32.76 -1.85
C VAL A 27 -21.77 32.38 -1.57
N ILE A 28 -21.49 31.81 -0.39
CA ILE A 28 -20.17 31.33 0.00
C ILE A 28 -19.65 30.29 -1.01
N VAL A 29 -20.50 29.36 -1.41
CA VAL A 29 -20.15 28.32 -2.39
C VAL A 29 -19.90 28.94 -3.78
N ALA A 30 -20.77 29.83 -4.22
CA ALA A 30 -20.62 30.47 -5.54
C ALA A 30 -19.31 31.27 -5.64
N ASP A 31 -18.99 32.06 -4.61
CA ASP A 31 -17.76 32.84 -4.56
C ASP A 31 -16.51 31.95 -4.42
N ALA A 32 -16.60 30.87 -3.64
CA ALA A 32 -15.52 29.90 -3.52
C ALA A 32 -15.23 29.20 -4.85
N VAL A 33 -16.26 28.78 -5.57
CA VAL A 33 -16.12 28.18 -6.91
C VAL A 33 -15.55 29.17 -7.93
N ALA A 34 -16.01 30.42 -7.90
CA ALA A 34 -15.50 31.47 -8.79
C ALA A 34 -14.03 31.81 -8.56
N THR A 35 -13.55 31.65 -7.32
CA THR A 35 -12.17 31.97 -6.91
C THR A 35 -11.24 30.78 -7.03
N PHE A 36 -11.78 29.57 -7.16
CA PHE A 36 -11.01 28.34 -7.20
C PHE A 36 -10.09 28.30 -8.43
N PRO A 37 -8.75 28.10 -8.27
CA PRO A 37 -7.80 28.22 -9.38
C PRO A 37 -7.96 27.08 -10.39
N ILE A 38 -7.99 27.44 -11.68
CA ILE A 38 -7.99 26.47 -12.78
C ILE A 38 -6.55 26.03 -13.05
N THR A 39 -6.16 24.89 -12.54
CA THR A 39 -4.86 24.23 -12.80
C THR A 39 -5.03 23.04 -13.76
N ALA A 40 -3.93 22.40 -14.14
CA ALA A 40 -4.00 21.16 -14.95
C ALA A 40 -4.81 20.05 -14.26
N GLU A 41 -4.73 19.96 -12.93
CA GLU A 41 -5.45 18.96 -12.12
C GLU A 41 -6.92 19.34 -11.92
N THR A 42 -7.25 20.62 -11.72
CA THR A 42 -8.61 21.09 -11.47
C THR A 42 -9.46 21.23 -12.73
N ARG A 43 -8.85 21.22 -13.94
CA ARG A 43 -9.58 21.27 -15.22
C ARG A 43 -10.62 20.17 -15.41
N ARG A 44 -10.43 19.04 -14.76
CA ARG A 44 -11.38 17.88 -14.80
C ARG A 44 -12.55 18.03 -13.81
N LEU A 45 -12.49 19.01 -12.92
CA LEU A 45 -13.55 19.31 -11.98
C LEU A 45 -14.52 20.30 -12.63
N ASP A 46 -15.71 19.83 -12.96
CA ASP A 46 -16.76 20.67 -13.50
C ASP A 46 -17.39 21.58 -12.42
N ALA A 47 -18.08 22.64 -12.85
CA ALA A 47 -18.67 23.61 -11.93
C ALA A 47 -19.71 22.97 -10.99
N ASP A 48 -20.52 22.05 -11.50
CA ASP A 48 -21.55 21.37 -10.70
C ASP A 48 -20.92 20.48 -9.62
N TYR A 49 -19.79 19.86 -9.91
CA TYR A 49 -19.02 19.11 -8.93
C TYR A 49 -18.45 20.03 -7.84
N CYS A 50 -17.83 21.16 -8.22
CA CYS A 50 -17.30 22.13 -7.28
C CYS A 50 -18.39 22.72 -6.39
N VAL A 51 -19.59 22.96 -6.91
CA VAL A 51 -20.74 23.41 -6.11
C VAL A 51 -21.14 22.34 -5.09
N ARG A 52 -21.22 21.06 -5.48
CA ARG A 52 -21.53 19.97 -4.53
C ARG A 52 -20.48 19.84 -3.43
N LEU A 53 -19.20 19.88 -3.82
CA LEU A 53 -18.08 19.82 -2.89
C LEU A 53 -18.11 21.01 -1.91
N GLY A 54 -18.38 22.21 -2.42
CA GLY A 54 -18.51 23.44 -1.64
C GLY A 54 -19.69 23.39 -0.66
N SER A 55 -20.83 22.86 -1.08
CA SER A 55 -22.01 22.72 -0.23
C SER A 55 -21.75 21.77 0.94
N VAL A 56 -21.07 20.63 0.69
CA VAL A 56 -20.69 19.69 1.76
C VAL A 56 -19.66 20.33 2.69
N ALA A 57 -18.63 21.00 2.16
CA ALA A 57 -17.60 21.66 2.96
C ALA A 57 -18.18 22.79 3.84
N THR A 58 -19.07 23.62 3.29
CA THR A 58 -19.73 24.72 4.03
C THR A 58 -20.62 24.20 5.14
N ARG A 59 -21.38 23.13 4.90
CA ARG A 59 -22.20 22.48 5.94
C ARG A 59 -21.34 21.91 7.05
N LEU A 60 -20.28 21.16 6.72
CA LEU A 60 -19.35 20.59 7.70
C LEU A 60 -18.59 21.67 8.50
N LEU A 61 -18.31 22.81 7.88
CA LEU A 61 -17.76 23.97 8.59
C LEU A 61 -18.73 24.48 9.65
N GLY A 62 -20.03 24.57 9.31
CA GLY A 62 -21.09 24.92 10.26
C GLY A 62 -21.20 23.91 11.40
N ASP A 63 -21.19 22.63 11.10
CA ASP A 63 -21.24 21.53 12.09
C ASP A 63 -20.05 21.59 13.07
N ALA A 64 -18.83 21.82 12.55
CA ALA A 64 -17.63 22.00 13.36
C ALA A 64 -17.69 23.23 14.29
N ILE A 65 -18.30 24.33 13.84
CA ILE A 65 -18.47 25.53 14.64
C ILE A 65 -19.39 25.26 15.85
N VAL A 66 -20.47 24.50 15.66
CA VAL A 66 -21.44 24.20 16.72
C VAL A 66 -20.96 23.06 17.63
N GLY A 67 -20.50 21.97 17.03
CA GLY A 67 -20.18 20.72 17.72
C GLY A 67 -18.76 20.64 18.30
N GLY A 68 -17.82 21.45 17.81
CA GLY A 68 -16.43 21.52 18.26
C GLY A 68 -15.51 20.44 17.66
N GLU A 69 -15.94 19.19 17.56
CA GLU A 69 -15.17 18.10 16.92
C GLU A 69 -16.05 17.38 15.90
N LEU A 70 -15.46 17.10 14.72
CA LEU A 70 -16.13 16.30 13.69
C LEU A 70 -15.68 14.84 13.82
N ASP A 71 -16.67 13.94 13.80
CA ASP A 71 -16.39 12.50 13.76
C ASP A 71 -15.81 12.12 12.37
N SER A 72 -14.56 11.68 12.34
CA SER A 72 -13.86 11.24 11.14
C SER A 72 -14.52 10.06 10.42
N ARG A 73 -15.38 9.29 11.12
CA ARG A 73 -16.19 8.19 10.59
C ARG A 73 -17.66 8.57 10.41
N GLY A 74 -18.01 9.79 10.75
CA GLY A 74 -19.38 10.29 10.66
C GLY A 74 -19.87 10.40 9.21
N PRO A 75 -21.21 10.51 9.02
CA PRO A 75 -21.83 10.55 7.69
C PRO A 75 -21.36 11.74 6.85
N GLY A 76 -21.12 12.91 7.44
CA GLY A 76 -20.67 14.10 6.73
C GLY A 76 -19.25 13.98 6.16
N ILE A 77 -18.30 13.49 6.97
CA ILE A 77 -16.92 13.22 6.49
C ILE A 77 -16.94 12.06 5.49
N SER A 78 -17.85 11.10 5.62
CA SER A 78 -18.03 10.01 4.65
C SER A 78 -18.52 10.51 3.29
N GLU A 79 -19.44 11.47 3.28
CA GLU A 79 -19.94 12.12 2.07
C GLU A 79 -18.85 12.94 1.38
N LEU A 80 -18.06 13.72 2.14
CA LEU A 80 -16.91 14.46 1.62
C LEU A 80 -15.89 13.51 0.98
N ALA A 81 -15.58 12.40 1.65
CA ALA A 81 -14.63 11.41 1.14
C ALA A 81 -15.13 10.76 -0.15
N ALA A 82 -16.41 10.40 -0.23
CA ALA A 82 -17.00 9.84 -1.45
C ALA A 82 -16.92 10.81 -2.65
N LEU A 83 -17.12 12.11 -2.41
CA LEU A 83 -16.94 13.13 -3.46
C LEU A 83 -15.47 13.24 -3.91
N VAL A 84 -14.55 13.24 -2.96
CA VAL A 84 -13.11 13.31 -3.24
C VAL A 84 -12.66 12.10 -4.04
N ASP A 85 -13.11 10.89 -3.68
CA ASP A 85 -12.77 9.63 -4.34
C ASP A 85 -13.37 9.54 -5.75
N ASP A 86 -14.62 10.05 -5.96
CA ASP A 86 -15.31 10.02 -7.28
C ASP A 86 -14.52 10.71 -8.39
N ARG A 87 -13.78 11.75 -8.07
CA ARG A 87 -12.98 12.53 -9.03
C ARG A 87 -11.48 12.49 -8.75
N GLU A 88 -11.03 11.61 -7.87
CA GLU A 88 -9.62 11.46 -7.47
C GLU A 88 -8.98 12.81 -7.10
N VAL A 89 -9.66 13.61 -6.27
CA VAL A 89 -9.18 14.93 -5.86
C VAL A 89 -8.01 14.77 -4.90
N GLY A 90 -6.85 15.31 -5.29
CA GLY A 90 -5.65 15.26 -4.45
C GLY A 90 -5.80 16.05 -3.13
N PRO A 91 -5.06 15.68 -2.07
CA PRO A 91 -5.11 16.37 -0.78
C PRO A 91 -4.86 17.86 -0.87
N GLU A 92 -3.88 18.27 -1.66
CA GLU A 92 -3.52 19.71 -1.85
C GLU A 92 -4.67 20.50 -2.47
N THR A 93 -5.35 19.90 -3.45
CA THR A 93 -6.51 20.50 -4.13
C THR A 93 -7.68 20.66 -3.14
N LEU A 94 -7.95 19.65 -2.32
CA LEU A 94 -9.00 19.73 -1.30
C LEU A 94 -8.67 20.76 -0.23
N PHE A 95 -7.43 20.81 0.26
CA PHE A 95 -6.99 21.79 1.24
C PHE A 95 -7.15 23.22 0.71
N THR A 96 -6.73 23.45 -0.53
CA THR A 96 -6.91 24.74 -1.22
C THR A 96 -8.40 25.10 -1.29
N PHE A 97 -9.25 24.16 -1.68
CA PHE A 97 -10.69 24.39 -1.80
C PHE A 97 -11.34 24.73 -0.44
N ILE A 98 -11.05 23.97 0.62
CA ILE A 98 -11.56 24.22 1.98
C ILE A 98 -11.05 25.57 2.51
N HIS A 99 -9.79 25.91 2.21
CA HIS A 99 -9.24 27.23 2.58
C HIS A 99 -10.01 28.39 1.91
N ILE A 100 -10.36 28.24 0.64
CA ILE A 100 -11.16 29.24 -0.09
C ILE A 100 -12.57 29.32 0.52
N VAL A 101 -13.24 28.19 0.78
CA VAL A 101 -14.56 28.17 1.45
C VAL A 101 -14.50 28.86 2.81
N MET A 102 -13.47 28.61 3.60
CA MET A 102 -13.24 29.28 4.87
C MET A 102 -13.06 30.80 4.69
N SER A 103 -12.26 31.21 3.72
CA SER A 103 -12.00 32.64 3.47
C SER A 103 -13.26 33.38 3.03
N THR A 104 -14.02 32.82 2.09
CA THR A 104 -15.29 33.39 1.65
C THR A 104 -16.34 33.42 2.77
N ALA A 105 -16.37 32.42 3.64
CA ALA A 105 -17.23 32.45 4.83
C ALA A 105 -16.84 33.57 5.79
N ILE A 106 -15.55 33.83 6.01
CA ILE A 106 -15.06 34.95 6.83
C ILE A 106 -15.44 36.28 6.18
N ASP A 107 -15.30 36.41 4.86
CA ASP A 107 -15.65 37.62 4.13
C ASP A 107 -17.17 37.92 4.25
N GLU A 108 -18.04 36.94 4.11
CA GLU A 108 -19.49 37.09 4.34
C GLU A 108 -19.84 37.47 5.79
N LEU A 109 -19.13 36.86 6.77
CA LEU A 109 -19.33 37.22 8.18
C LEU A 109 -18.83 38.62 8.51
N SER A 110 -17.84 39.14 7.77
CA SER A 110 -17.32 40.49 7.96
C SER A 110 -18.38 41.59 7.77
N LEU A 111 -19.39 41.28 6.98
CA LEU A 111 -20.52 42.16 6.68
C LEU A 111 -21.68 42.07 7.68
N ASP A 112 -21.62 41.14 8.64
CA ASP A 112 -22.68 40.97 9.63
C ASP A 112 -22.69 42.11 10.64
N GLN A 113 -23.90 42.60 10.98
CA GLN A 113 -24.07 43.75 11.88
C GLN A 113 -23.74 43.44 13.35
N ARG A 114 -23.78 42.15 13.76
CA ARG A 114 -23.57 41.73 15.16
C ARG A 114 -22.13 41.24 15.41
N ILE A 115 -21.56 40.62 14.43
CA ILE A 115 -20.24 39.93 14.55
C ILE A 115 -19.23 40.36 13.47
N GLY A 116 -19.55 41.35 12.63
CA GLY A 116 -18.70 41.80 11.54
C GLY A 116 -17.48 42.61 11.98
N VAL A 117 -16.64 42.98 11.03
CA VAL A 117 -15.28 43.53 11.23
C VAL A 117 -15.17 44.71 12.18
N ASN A 118 -16.22 45.46 12.39
CA ASN A 118 -16.25 46.65 13.28
C ASN A 118 -16.87 46.36 14.66
N THR A 119 -17.08 45.11 15.01
CA THR A 119 -17.72 44.70 16.27
C THR A 119 -16.69 44.05 17.21
N GLU A 120 -16.96 44.10 18.54
CA GLU A 120 -16.11 43.48 19.55
C GLU A 120 -15.94 41.96 19.36
N PRO A 121 -16.97 41.17 18.99
CA PRO A 121 -16.87 39.74 18.78
C PRO A 121 -16.07 39.32 17.54
N TRP A 122 -15.75 40.22 16.60
CA TRP A 122 -15.12 39.87 15.32
C TRP A 122 -13.85 39.04 15.43
N PRO A 123 -12.86 39.40 16.27
CA PRO A 123 -11.63 38.61 16.38
C PRO A 123 -11.92 37.16 16.80
N GLN A 124 -12.82 36.96 17.76
CA GLN A 124 -13.22 35.65 18.23
C GLN A 124 -14.04 34.90 17.15
N ALA A 125 -14.98 35.55 16.48
CA ALA A 125 -15.76 34.97 15.39
C ALA A 125 -14.87 34.44 14.25
N SER A 126 -13.91 35.24 13.81
CA SER A 126 -12.97 34.83 12.75
C SER A 126 -12.07 33.68 13.16
N GLN A 127 -11.65 33.63 14.45
CA GLN A 127 -10.88 32.50 14.98
C GLN A 127 -11.69 31.22 15.07
N ILE A 128 -12.96 31.28 15.45
CA ILE A 128 -13.85 30.11 15.50
C ILE A 128 -13.96 29.48 14.12
N VAL A 129 -14.17 30.27 13.07
CA VAL A 129 -14.27 29.76 11.67
C VAL A 129 -12.96 29.12 11.22
N ARG A 130 -11.82 29.79 11.48
CA ARG A 130 -10.50 29.22 11.15
C ARG A 130 -10.25 27.90 11.85
N ARG A 131 -10.59 27.81 13.15
CA ARG A 131 -10.45 26.58 13.92
C ARG A 131 -11.33 25.48 13.37
N ALA A 132 -12.60 25.77 13.06
CA ALA A 132 -13.51 24.80 12.47
C ALA A 132 -13.01 24.24 11.12
N ALA A 133 -12.36 25.06 10.29
CA ALA A 133 -11.75 24.60 9.06
C ALA A 133 -10.55 23.65 9.32
N PHE A 134 -9.74 23.93 10.35
CA PHE A 134 -8.68 23.00 10.79
C PHE A 134 -9.24 21.69 11.34
N ASP A 135 -10.32 21.74 12.13
CA ASP A 135 -10.98 20.56 12.68
C ASP A 135 -11.60 19.71 11.55
N LEU A 136 -12.17 20.33 10.52
CA LEU A 136 -12.65 19.66 9.31
C LEU A 136 -11.51 18.95 8.55
N LEU A 137 -10.40 19.64 8.30
CA LEU A 137 -9.22 19.07 7.66
C LEU A 137 -8.61 17.95 8.51
N GLY A 138 -8.57 18.12 9.83
CA GLY A 138 -8.11 17.11 10.77
C GLY A 138 -8.97 15.84 10.76
N ALA A 139 -10.31 15.98 10.74
CA ALA A 139 -11.23 14.85 10.66
C ALA A 139 -11.09 14.10 9.32
N TRP A 140 -10.94 14.84 8.22
CA TRP A 140 -10.73 14.24 6.90
C TRP A 140 -9.37 13.54 6.79
N THR A 141 -8.26 14.14 7.27
CA THR A 141 -6.93 13.50 7.28
C THR A 141 -6.91 12.27 8.17
N THR A 142 -7.56 12.32 9.34
CA THR A 142 -7.72 11.16 10.22
C THR A 142 -8.46 10.03 9.49
N ARG A 143 -9.55 10.34 8.78
CA ARG A 143 -10.24 9.35 7.96
C ARG A 143 -9.36 8.81 6.85
N LEU A 144 -8.55 9.64 6.18
CA LEU A 144 -7.65 9.24 5.10
C LEU A 144 -6.60 8.24 5.61
N VAL A 145 -6.01 8.51 6.77
CA VAL A 145 -5.05 7.62 7.44
C VAL A 145 -5.70 6.30 7.89
N TYR A 146 -6.94 6.37 8.39
CA TYR A 146 -7.70 5.20 8.88
C TYR A 146 -8.75 4.69 7.88
N SER A 147 -8.73 5.16 6.61
CA SER A 147 -9.70 4.70 5.61
C SER A 147 -9.47 3.22 5.29
N PRO A 148 -10.54 2.46 4.97
CA PRO A 148 -10.42 1.08 4.52
C PRO A 148 -9.50 0.92 3.29
N GLN A 149 -9.34 1.98 2.49
CA GLN A 149 -8.45 2.00 1.32
C GLN A 149 -6.97 2.09 1.73
N HIS A 150 -6.61 2.81 2.80
CA HIS A 150 -5.26 2.80 3.36
C HIS A 150 -5.01 1.53 4.18
N ALA A 151 -6.00 1.04 4.93
CA ALA A 151 -5.95 -0.29 5.55
C ALA A 151 -5.92 -1.43 4.51
N ALA A 152 -6.35 -1.15 3.26
CA ALA A 152 -6.18 -2.08 2.14
C ALA A 152 -4.77 -2.06 1.52
N ILE A 153 -3.96 -1.03 1.76
CA ILE A 153 -2.60 -0.88 1.24
C ILE A 153 -1.55 -1.30 2.27
N GLU A 154 -1.71 -0.88 3.53
CA GLU A 154 -0.79 -1.19 4.62
C GLU A 154 -1.52 -1.89 5.78
N ASP A 155 -0.90 -2.93 6.29
CA ASP A 155 -1.38 -3.67 7.46
C ASP A 155 -1.09 -2.85 8.76
N PRO A 156 -2.10 -2.57 9.59
CA PRO A 156 -1.94 -1.69 10.75
C PRO A 156 -1.04 -2.26 11.86
N LEU A 157 -0.81 -3.58 11.90
CA LEU A 157 0.03 -4.21 12.90
C LEU A 157 1.50 -4.21 12.47
N THR A 158 1.77 -4.62 11.23
CA THR A 158 3.14 -4.82 10.74
C THR A 158 3.66 -3.65 9.92
N THR A 159 2.81 -2.71 9.52
CA THR A 159 3.09 -1.60 8.57
C THR A 159 3.63 -2.07 7.21
N LEU A 160 3.47 -3.34 6.89
CA LEU A 160 3.79 -3.92 5.58
C LEU A 160 2.62 -3.73 4.62
N HIS A 161 2.88 -3.84 3.33
CA HIS A 161 1.80 -3.88 2.35
C HIS A 161 0.85 -5.05 2.62
N THR A 162 -0.40 -4.93 2.19
CA THR A 162 -1.40 -5.99 2.32
C THR A 162 -1.43 -6.89 1.10
N ARG A 163 -2.04 -8.07 1.23
CA ARG A 163 -2.20 -9.03 0.13
C ARG A 163 -2.84 -8.45 -1.14
N PRO A 164 -3.88 -7.58 -1.09
CA PRO A 164 -4.41 -6.92 -2.29
C PRO A 164 -3.35 -6.14 -3.09
N VAL A 165 -2.34 -5.56 -2.42
CA VAL A 165 -1.21 -4.91 -3.10
C VAL A 165 -0.39 -5.94 -3.89
N LEU A 166 -0.07 -7.09 -3.29
CA LEU A 166 0.63 -8.16 -4.01
C LEU A 166 -0.17 -8.66 -5.21
N ASP A 167 -1.48 -8.89 -5.03
CA ASP A 167 -2.36 -9.36 -6.11
C ASP A 167 -2.45 -8.37 -7.28
N ALA A 168 -2.29 -7.06 -7.01
CA ALA A 168 -2.24 -6.02 -8.04
C ALA A 168 -0.86 -5.86 -8.70
N VAL A 169 0.23 -6.08 -7.95
CA VAL A 169 1.61 -5.85 -8.40
C VAL A 169 2.19 -7.07 -9.09
N LEU A 170 1.95 -8.28 -8.58
CA LEU A 170 2.54 -9.52 -9.09
C LEU A 170 2.33 -9.71 -10.62
N PRO A 171 1.13 -9.54 -11.20
CA PRO A 171 0.95 -9.63 -12.65
C PRO A 171 1.78 -8.60 -13.42
N LYS A 172 1.94 -7.38 -12.88
CA LYS A 172 2.73 -6.31 -13.50
C LYS A 172 4.22 -6.63 -13.50
N GLU A 173 4.73 -7.15 -12.38
CA GLU A 173 6.14 -7.57 -12.29
C GLU A 173 6.42 -8.80 -13.16
N CYS A 174 5.45 -9.73 -13.32
CA CYS A 174 5.57 -10.82 -14.30
C CYS A 174 5.67 -10.28 -15.75
N CYS A 175 4.81 -9.34 -16.14
CA CYS A 175 4.88 -8.68 -17.47
C CYS A 175 6.19 -7.88 -17.64
N ARG A 176 6.67 -7.24 -16.57
CA ARG A 176 7.95 -6.53 -16.60
C ARG A 176 9.11 -7.49 -16.77
N ALA A 177 9.11 -8.61 -16.03
CA ALA A 177 10.12 -9.65 -16.15
C ALA A 177 10.17 -10.23 -17.57
N GLU A 178 8.99 -10.46 -18.21
CA GLU A 178 8.90 -10.89 -19.62
C GLU A 178 9.52 -9.85 -20.56
N ARG A 179 9.10 -8.59 -20.45
CA ARG A 179 9.58 -7.52 -21.33
C ARG A 179 11.08 -7.35 -21.34
N PHE A 180 11.74 -7.57 -20.20
CA PHE A 180 13.16 -7.36 -20.02
C PHE A 180 13.96 -8.67 -19.86
N GLU A 181 13.28 -9.80 -19.95
CA GLU A 181 13.86 -11.14 -19.85
C GLU A 181 14.65 -11.37 -18.55
N HIS A 182 14.17 -10.82 -17.42
CA HIS A 182 14.85 -11.03 -16.15
C HIS A 182 14.20 -12.12 -15.28
N TRP A 183 14.92 -12.46 -14.21
CA TRP A 183 14.41 -13.29 -13.14
C TRP A 183 13.41 -12.51 -12.27
N LEU A 184 12.40 -13.21 -11.81
CA LEU A 184 11.50 -12.77 -10.75
C LEU A 184 11.49 -13.85 -9.67
N SER A 185 11.66 -13.45 -8.41
CA SER A 185 11.62 -14.35 -7.28
C SER A 185 10.60 -13.90 -6.25
N ILE A 186 10.07 -14.83 -5.48
CA ILE A 186 9.19 -14.57 -4.33
C ILE A 186 9.60 -15.47 -3.16
N LEU A 187 9.64 -14.88 -1.97
CA LEU A 187 9.79 -15.60 -0.71
C LEU A 187 8.43 -15.58 0.02
N LEU A 188 7.98 -16.72 0.50
CA LEU A 188 6.91 -16.80 1.48
C LEU A 188 7.52 -17.22 2.82
N ILE A 189 7.45 -16.34 3.80
CA ILE A 189 8.08 -16.44 5.11
C ILE A 189 6.97 -16.59 6.15
N ASP A 190 6.96 -17.69 6.88
CA ASP A 190 5.92 -18.01 7.84
C ASP A 190 6.53 -18.25 9.22
N ILE A 191 5.90 -17.68 10.25
CA ILE A 191 6.37 -17.81 11.63
C ILE A 191 6.00 -19.18 12.16
N ASP A 192 7.01 -19.96 12.49
CA ASP A 192 6.83 -21.32 13.00
C ASP A 192 6.07 -21.32 14.34
N ASP A 193 5.04 -22.16 14.41
CA ASP A 193 4.24 -22.43 15.61
C ASP A 193 3.63 -21.18 16.28
N LEU A 194 3.35 -20.08 15.55
CA LEU A 194 2.76 -18.86 16.10
C LEU A 194 1.43 -19.13 16.82
N SER A 195 0.62 -20.05 16.31
CA SER A 195 -0.63 -20.48 16.96
C SER A 195 -0.39 -21.13 18.33
N ALA A 196 0.68 -21.93 18.48
CA ALA A 196 1.06 -22.51 19.77
C ALA A 196 1.56 -21.45 20.75
N ILE A 197 2.34 -20.48 20.25
CA ILE A 197 2.80 -19.32 21.03
C ILE A 197 1.59 -18.51 21.53
N ASN A 198 0.62 -18.21 20.66
CA ASN A 198 -0.60 -17.49 21.02
C ASN A 198 -1.43 -18.22 22.08
N LYS A 199 -1.58 -19.54 21.95
CA LYS A 199 -2.29 -20.37 22.94
C LYS A 199 -1.57 -20.40 24.30
N ALA A 200 -0.24 -20.41 24.30
CA ALA A 200 0.56 -20.50 25.51
C ALA A 200 0.72 -19.16 26.22
N HIS A 201 0.85 -18.05 25.48
CA HIS A 201 1.28 -16.75 26.00
C HIS A 201 0.30 -15.60 25.71
N GLY A 202 -0.81 -15.88 24.98
CA GLY A 202 -1.82 -14.90 24.59
C GLY A 202 -1.48 -14.19 23.27
N TYR A 203 -2.53 -13.73 22.58
CA TYR A 203 -2.44 -13.09 21.27
C TYR A 203 -1.54 -11.83 21.28
N GLY A 204 -1.49 -11.08 22.39
CA GLY A 204 -0.62 -9.90 22.50
C GLY A 204 0.88 -10.21 22.40
N VAL A 205 1.30 -11.47 22.61
CA VAL A 205 2.70 -11.89 22.36
C VAL A 205 2.91 -12.12 20.87
N GLY A 206 1.99 -12.81 20.22
CA GLY A 206 2.04 -13.01 18.77
C GLY A 206 1.99 -11.72 17.97
N ASP A 207 1.15 -10.78 18.39
CA ASP A 207 1.07 -9.44 17.77
C ASP A 207 2.41 -8.71 17.84
N ARG A 208 3.09 -8.73 19.00
CA ARG A 208 4.43 -8.14 19.13
C ARG A 208 5.50 -8.85 18.30
N ILE A 209 5.38 -10.17 18.12
CA ILE A 209 6.27 -10.93 17.24
C ILE A 209 6.06 -10.49 15.79
N LEU A 210 4.82 -10.40 15.32
CA LEU A 210 4.46 -9.94 13.99
C LEU A 210 4.90 -8.49 13.72
N GLU A 211 4.65 -7.58 14.65
CA GLU A 211 5.11 -6.18 14.56
C GLU A 211 6.63 -6.09 14.39
N ARG A 212 7.38 -6.79 15.25
CA ARG A 212 8.85 -6.81 15.19
C ARG A 212 9.37 -7.47 13.92
N MET A 213 8.70 -8.52 13.45
CA MET A 213 8.99 -9.17 12.18
C MET A 213 8.81 -8.20 11.02
N GLY A 214 7.69 -7.44 11.00
CA GLY A 214 7.43 -6.42 9.99
C GLY A 214 8.53 -5.36 9.93
N ILE A 215 8.92 -4.80 11.07
CA ILE A 215 10.02 -3.82 11.17
C ILE A 215 11.34 -4.43 10.67
N LEU A 216 11.65 -5.66 11.09
CA LEU A 216 12.88 -6.35 10.73
C LEU A 216 12.98 -6.56 9.20
N LEU A 217 11.93 -7.06 8.57
CA LEU A 217 11.91 -7.32 7.13
C LEU A 217 11.90 -6.02 6.31
N ARG A 218 11.10 -5.02 6.71
CA ARG A 218 11.06 -3.72 6.01
C ARG A 218 12.42 -3.02 5.99
N THR A 219 13.24 -3.18 7.05
CA THR A 219 14.59 -2.59 7.11
C THR A 219 15.64 -3.42 6.39
N TYR A 220 15.39 -4.71 6.18
CA TYR A 220 16.33 -5.62 5.56
C TYR A 220 16.26 -5.67 4.04
N PHE A 221 15.04 -5.64 3.47
CA PHE A 221 14.83 -5.67 2.03
C PHE A 221 14.95 -4.28 1.40
N ARG A 222 15.20 -4.24 0.09
CA ARG A 222 15.43 -3.01 -0.67
C ARG A 222 14.10 -2.25 -0.89
N GLN A 223 14.18 -0.96 -1.21
CA GLN A 223 12.99 -0.13 -1.43
C GLN A 223 12.11 -0.59 -2.61
N HIS A 224 12.68 -1.27 -3.60
CA HIS A 224 11.96 -1.81 -4.75
C HIS A 224 11.51 -3.26 -4.57
N ASP A 225 11.83 -3.90 -3.46
CA ASP A 225 11.28 -5.19 -3.07
C ASP A 225 9.91 -4.96 -2.40
N TRP A 226 8.93 -5.81 -2.73
CA TRP A 226 7.60 -5.71 -2.16
C TRP A 226 7.49 -6.60 -0.93
N VAL A 227 7.47 -6.02 0.25
CA VAL A 227 7.27 -6.75 1.52
C VAL A 227 5.81 -6.64 1.93
N VAL A 228 5.12 -7.76 1.98
CA VAL A 228 3.66 -7.85 2.04
C VAL A 228 3.21 -8.80 3.14
N ARG A 229 2.28 -8.39 3.99
CA ARG A 229 1.57 -9.31 4.89
C ARG A 229 0.58 -10.14 4.07
N TYR A 230 0.99 -11.37 3.76
CA TYR A 230 0.27 -12.27 2.84
C TYR A 230 -0.90 -12.98 3.50
N ALA A 231 -0.71 -13.45 4.73
CA ALA A 231 -1.72 -14.10 5.57
C ALA A 231 -1.52 -13.70 7.05
N GLU A 232 -2.23 -14.36 7.96
CA GLU A 232 -2.18 -14.04 9.40
C GLU A 232 -0.75 -14.06 9.97
N ASP A 233 0.03 -15.08 9.61
CA ASP A 233 1.39 -15.36 10.08
C ASP A 233 2.43 -15.45 8.96
N THR A 234 2.01 -15.24 7.70
CA THR A 234 2.85 -15.35 6.51
C THR A 234 3.13 -13.99 5.90
N ILE A 235 4.40 -13.69 5.63
CA ILE A 235 4.86 -12.51 4.91
C ILE A 235 5.42 -12.95 3.55
N ALA A 236 4.98 -12.28 2.48
CA ALA A 236 5.52 -12.44 1.14
C ALA A 236 6.54 -11.35 0.85
N VAL A 237 7.65 -11.71 0.20
CA VAL A 237 8.61 -10.75 -0.34
C VAL A 237 8.79 -11.02 -1.83
N LEU A 238 8.30 -10.12 -2.68
CA LEU A 238 8.50 -10.20 -4.12
C LEU A 238 9.79 -9.46 -4.48
N LEU A 239 10.66 -10.14 -5.18
CA LEU A 239 12.03 -9.72 -5.51
C LEU A 239 12.19 -9.61 -7.03
N PRO A 240 11.95 -8.44 -7.62
CA PRO A 240 12.25 -8.19 -9.03
C PRO A 240 13.74 -8.34 -9.32
N GLU A 241 14.10 -8.76 -10.53
CA GLU A 241 15.48 -8.84 -11.03
C GLU A 241 16.42 -9.65 -10.12
N THR A 242 15.88 -10.68 -9.43
CA THR A 242 16.65 -11.48 -8.46
C THR A 242 16.71 -12.93 -8.92
N THR A 243 17.94 -13.44 -9.05
CA THR A 243 18.22 -14.83 -9.47
C THR A 243 17.81 -15.85 -8.41
N PRO A 244 17.65 -17.14 -8.76
CA PRO A 244 17.35 -18.20 -7.79
C PRO A 244 18.42 -18.31 -6.67
N GLU A 245 19.68 -18.12 -6.99
CA GLU A 245 20.81 -18.19 -6.07
C GLU A 245 20.79 -17.02 -5.08
N ASP A 246 20.53 -15.80 -5.59
CA ASP A 246 20.42 -14.61 -4.75
C ASP A 246 19.18 -14.69 -3.86
N ALA A 247 18.04 -15.14 -4.40
CA ALA A 247 16.81 -15.34 -3.63
C ALA A 247 17.00 -16.38 -2.52
N MET A 248 17.69 -17.49 -2.80
CA MET A 248 18.03 -18.50 -1.79
C MET A 248 18.94 -17.94 -0.71
N THR A 249 19.94 -17.15 -1.10
CA THR A 249 20.85 -16.48 -0.16
C THR A 249 20.09 -15.49 0.75
N LEU A 250 19.19 -14.70 0.16
CA LEU A 250 18.34 -13.77 0.92
C LEU A 250 17.40 -14.52 1.87
N ALA A 251 16.81 -15.63 1.43
CA ALA A 251 15.92 -16.45 2.24
C ALA A 251 16.63 -17.05 3.46
N GLU A 252 17.83 -17.65 3.27
CA GLU A 252 18.62 -18.21 4.38
C GLU A 252 19.10 -17.13 5.36
N ARG A 253 19.54 -15.99 4.85
CA ARG A 253 19.92 -14.86 5.71
C ARG A 253 18.73 -14.33 6.50
N THR A 254 17.53 -14.28 5.88
CA THR A 254 16.29 -13.88 6.56
C THR A 254 15.94 -14.87 7.65
N ARG A 255 15.97 -16.17 7.38
CA ARG A 255 15.73 -17.22 8.37
C ARG A 255 16.68 -17.09 9.57
N ALA A 256 17.98 -17.03 9.30
CA ALA A 256 19.01 -16.91 10.34
C ALA A 256 18.87 -15.61 11.14
N MET A 257 18.58 -14.48 10.48
CA MET A 257 18.36 -13.19 11.13
C MET A 257 17.15 -13.21 12.06
N VAL A 258 16.04 -13.86 11.64
CA VAL A 258 14.86 -14.02 12.48
C VAL A 258 15.19 -14.87 13.71
N GLU A 259 15.82 -16.01 13.53
CA GLU A 259 16.24 -16.91 14.61
C GLU A 259 17.16 -16.21 15.63
N GLU A 260 18.07 -15.35 15.17
CA GLU A 260 19.00 -14.60 16.01
C GLU A 260 18.31 -13.45 16.78
N ARG A 261 17.45 -12.68 16.09
CA ARG A 261 16.97 -11.39 16.59
C ARG A 261 15.55 -11.40 17.10
N LEU A 262 14.69 -12.32 16.64
CA LEU A 262 13.30 -12.37 17.02
C LEU A 262 13.12 -13.32 18.19
N THR A 263 13.04 -12.75 19.39
CA THR A 263 12.87 -13.49 20.62
C THR A 263 11.81 -12.85 21.49
N PHE A 264 11.11 -13.64 22.30
CA PHE A 264 10.20 -13.14 23.31
C PHE A 264 10.49 -13.77 24.68
N ARG A 265 10.03 -13.11 25.75
CA ARG A 265 10.16 -13.65 27.10
C ARG A 265 8.98 -14.57 27.37
N ASP A 266 9.27 -15.84 27.65
CA ASP A 266 8.29 -16.78 28.14
C ASP A 266 8.05 -16.50 29.65
N TYR A 267 6.88 -15.97 29.99
CA TYR A 267 6.53 -15.59 31.36
C TYR A 267 6.32 -16.81 32.29
N ARG A 268 6.23 -18.05 31.73
CA ARG A 268 6.08 -19.29 32.52
C ARG A 268 7.41 -19.82 32.98
N THR A 269 8.41 -19.77 32.13
CA THR A 269 9.76 -20.28 32.40
C THR A 269 10.74 -19.18 32.76
N GLU A 270 10.33 -17.90 32.60
CA GLU A 270 11.16 -16.69 32.66
C GLU A 270 12.34 -16.69 31.66
N GLN A 271 12.38 -17.68 30.79
CA GLN A 271 13.43 -17.82 29.77
C GLN A 271 13.11 -17.05 28.49
N ARG A 272 14.16 -16.80 27.73
CA ARG A 272 14.06 -16.20 26.41
C ARG A 272 13.75 -17.31 25.41
N ALA A 273 12.60 -17.21 24.72
CA ALA A 273 12.23 -18.12 23.66
C ALA A 273 12.58 -17.54 22.30
N VAL A 274 13.11 -18.37 21.42
CA VAL A 274 13.49 -18.00 20.05
C VAL A 274 12.32 -18.24 19.11
N VAL A 275 12.11 -17.34 18.17
CA VAL A 275 11.13 -17.49 17.08
C VAL A 275 11.89 -17.93 15.84
N THR A 276 11.38 -18.94 15.16
CA THR A 276 11.91 -19.42 13.88
C THR A 276 10.92 -19.22 12.76
N VAL A 277 11.39 -19.30 11.53
CA VAL A 277 10.55 -19.18 10.33
C VAL A 277 10.86 -20.29 9.34
N SER A 278 9.82 -20.76 8.67
CA SER A 278 9.93 -21.57 7.46
C SER A 278 9.79 -20.68 6.24
N VAL A 279 10.61 -20.91 5.21
CA VAL A 279 10.61 -20.09 4.01
C VAL A 279 10.45 -20.95 2.77
N GLY A 280 9.47 -20.59 1.92
CA GLY A 280 9.32 -21.12 0.57
C GLY A 280 9.85 -20.10 -0.44
N VAL A 281 10.74 -20.51 -1.33
CA VAL A 281 11.32 -19.69 -2.39
C VAL A 281 10.85 -20.20 -3.73
N MET A 282 10.33 -19.30 -4.54
CA MET A 282 9.99 -19.56 -5.93
C MET A 282 10.70 -18.57 -6.83
N SER A 283 11.39 -19.05 -7.86
CA SER A 283 12.04 -18.23 -8.85
C SER A 283 11.62 -18.67 -10.26
N ALA A 284 11.34 -17.72 -11.13
CA ALA A 284 11.04 -17.95 -12.53
C ALA A 284 11.76 -16.92 -13.41
N ARG A 285 12.15 -17.32 -14.59
CA ARG A 285 12.63 -16.44 -15.65
C ARG A 285 11.58 -16.36 -16.73
N ALA A 286 11.18 -15.15 -17.07
CA ALA A 286 10.35 -14.90 -18.23
C ALA A 286 11.23 -14.71 -19.46
N LEU A 287 10.72 -15.12 -20.61
CA LEU A 287 11.28 -14.82 -21.94
C LEU A 287 10.17 -14.28 -22.82
N GLU A 288 10.52 -13.55 -23.87
CA GLU A 288 9.57 -13.09 -24.87
C GLU A 288 8.79 -14.28 -25.44
N GLY A 289 7.45 -14.25 -25.32
CA GLY A 289 6.55 -15.35 -25.73
C GLY A 289 6.38 -16.48 -24.70
N GLU A 290 7.06 -16.44 -23.56
CA GLU A 290 6.88 -17.36 -22.43
C GLU A 290 6.68 -16.58 -21.12
N PRO A 291 5.49 -15.99 -20.90
CA PRO A 291 5.23 -15.20 -19.71
C PRO A 291 5.20 -16.07 -18.45
N ILE A 292 5.53 -15.45 -17.30
CA ILE A 292 5.33 -16.09 -16.00
C ILE A 292 3.82 -16.11 -15.69
N ASP A 293 3.26 -17.30 -15.55
CA ASP A 293 1.90 -17.47 -14.99
C ASP A 293 1.95 -17.13 -13.50
N HIS A 294 1.45 -15.95 -13.14
CA HIS A 294 1.46 -15.43 -11.78
C HIS A 294 0.65 -16.29 -10.80
N VAL A 295 -0.38 -17.00 -11.26
CA VAL A 295 -1.18 -17.92 -10.41
C VAL A 295 -0.35 -19.15 -10.05
N LYS A 296 0.26 -19.77 -11.05
CA LYS A 296 1.16 -20.91 -10.86
C LYS A 296 2.39 -20.51 -10.06
N PHE A 297 2.98 -19.36 -10.35
CA PHE A 297 4.14 -18.82 -9.63
C PHE A 297 3.89 -18.72 -8.13
N ARG A 298 2.73 -18.19 -7.74
CA ARG A 298 2.32 -18.10 -6.34
C ARG A 298 2.05 -19.48 -5.74
N ALA A 299 1.31 -20.34 -6.44
CA ALA A 299 0.99 -21.69 -5.94
C ALA A 299 2.24 -22.53 -5.67
N GLU A 300 3.27 -22.43 -6.51
CA GLU A 300 4.54 -23.13 -6.31
C GLU A 300 5.32 -22.59 -5.09
N ALA A 301 5.26 -21.27 -4.84
CA ALA A 301 5.83 -20.68 -3.63
C ALA A 301 5.13 -21.21 -2.36
N GLU A 302 3.79 -21.31 -2.38
CA GLU A 302 2.99 -21.90 -1.29
C GLU A 302 3.35 -23.38 -1.08
N ALA A 303 3.51 -24.14 -2.16
CA ALA A 303 3.91 -25.54 -2.09
C ALA A 303 5.34 -25.69 -1.51
N ALA A 304 6.28 -24.80 -1.88
CA ALA A 304 7.62 -24.79 -1.30
C ALA A 304 7.60 -24.50 0.20
N LEU A 305 6.82 -23.51 0.64
CA LEU A 305 6.62 -23.22 2.06
C LEU A 305 6.01 -24.43 2.81
N GLY A 306 5.01 -25.07 2.20
CA GLY A 306 4.43 -26.31 2.75
C GLY A 306 5.46 -27.41 2.96
N ARG A 307 6.39 -27.60 2.01
CA ARG A 307 7.50 -28.55 2.14
C ARG A 307 8.45 -28.18 3.29
N ALA A 308 8.82 -26.90 3.41
CA ALA A 308 9.65 -26.42 4.50
C ALA A 308 9.06 -26.75 5.88
N LYS A 309 7.76 -26.50 6.05
CA LYS A 309 7.02 -26.85 7.28
C LYS A 309 6.98 -28.36 7.56
N GLN A 310 6.72 -29.19 6.53
CA GLN A 310 6.68 -30.64 6.64
C GLN A 310 8.04 -31.27 6.92
N ALA A 311 9.11 -30.72 6.37
CA ALA A 311 10.48 -31.21 6.54
C ALA A 311 11.11 -30.86 7.90
N GLY A 312 10.36 -30.24 8.82
CA GLY A 312 10.78 -29.98 10.21
C GLY A 312 10.92 -28.52 10.58
N ARG A 313 10.39 -27.61 9.77
CA ARG A 313 10.42 -26.15 10.03
C ARG A 313 11.83 -25.55 10.08
N ASN A 314 11.93 -24.26 10.43
CA ASN A 314 13.19 -23.50 10.53
C ASN A 314 14.15 -23.77 9.35
N ARG A 315 13.64 -23.72 8.13
CA ARG A 315 14.40 -23.99 6.89
C ARG A 315 13.85 -23.28 5.69
N VAL A 316 14.63 -23.30 4.63
CA VAL A 316 14.27 -22.80 3.32
C VAL A 316 14.07 -23.96 2.35
N GLU A 317 12.99 -23.96 1.59
CA GLU A 317 12.76 -24.86 0.46
C GLU A 317 12.54 -24.02 -0.81
N ARG A 318 13.11 -24.46 -1.92
CA ARG A 318 13.02 -23.74 -3.18
C ARG A 318 12.35 -24.52 -4.30
N VAL A 319 11.74 -23.79 -5.22
CA VAL A 319 11.31 -24.25 -6.54
C VAL A 319 11.80 -23.24 -7.58
N GLU A 320 12.15 -23.73 -8.73
CA GLU A 320 12.58 -22.94 -9.86
C GLU A 320 11.78 -23.35 -11.09
N LEU A 321 11.17 -22.40 -11.78
CA LEU A 321 10.57 -22.62 -13.09
C LEU A 321 11.51 -22.06 -14.15
N LEU A 322 12.11 -22.96 -14.87
CA LEU A 322 12.95 -22.64 -16.01
C LEU A 322 12.08 -22.46 -17.26
N PRO A 323 12.39 -21.49 -18.12
CA PRO A 323 11.69 -21.33 -19.37
C PRO A 323 11.89 -22.57 -20.28
N ARG A 324 10.88 -22.91 -21.04
CA ARG A 324 10.95 -24.00 -22.02
C ARG A 324 11.94 -23.70 -23.13
N LEU A 325 11.98 -22.45 -23.55
CA LEU A 325 12.90 -21.95 -24.56
C LEU A 325 14.12 -21.28 -23.92
N ILE A 326 15.29 -21.42 -24.54
CA ILE A 326 16.54 -20.79 -24.10
C ILE A 326 17.21 -20.07 -25.27
N SER A 327 18.07 -19.11 -24.93
CA SER A 327 18.88 -18.42 -25.93
C SER A 327 19.97 -19.31 -26.50
N ILE A 328 20.49 -18.95 -27.68
CA ILE A 328 21.65 -19.63 -28.29
C ILE A 328 22.88 -19.57 -27.34
N ALA A 329 23.05 -18.45 -26.61
CA ALA A 329 24.15 -18.30 -25.66
C ALA A 329 24.01 -19.25 -24.45
N GLU A 330 22.79 -19.46 -23.93
CA GLU A 330 22.53 -20.43 -22.85
C GLU A 330 22.73 -21.87 -23.34
N ALA A 331 22.26 -22.18 -24.55
CA ALA A 331 22.48 -23.49 -25.15
C ALA A 331 23.97 -23.78 -25.35
N SER A 332 24.74 -22.79 -25.79
CA SER A 332 26.20 -22.82 -25.93
C SER A 332 26.85 -23.14 -24.58
N ALA A 333 26.42 -22.49 -23.50
CA ALA A 333 26.94 -22.76 -22.15
C ALA A 333 26.57 -24.16 -21.64
N ILE A 334 25.36 -24.67 -21.91
CA ILE A 334 24.89 -26.01 -21.48
C ILE A 334 25.65 -27.10 -22.21
N LEU A 335 25.93 -26.91 -23.51
CA LEU A 335 26.63 -27.91 -24.35
C LEU A 335 28.14 -27.75 -24.33
N ASP A 336 28.69 -26.80 -23.57
CA ASP A 336 30.12 -26.47 -23.52
C ASP A 336 30.71 -26.29 -24.93
N THR A 337 30.01 -25.54 -25.79
CA THR A 337 30.42 -25.28 -27.20
C THR A 337 30.29 -23.79 -27.51
N ASP A 338 30.78 -23.36 -28.66
CA ASP A 338 30.60 -21.99 -29.16
C ASP A 338 29.29 -21.85 -29.96
N ILE A 339 28.97 -20.61 -30.35
CA ILE A 339 27.77 -20.30 -31.14
C ILE A 339 27.82 -21.04 -32.50
N GLU A 340 28.99 -21.15 -33.13
CA GLU A 340 29.17 -21.88 -34.39
C GLU A 340 28.90 -23.38 -34.21
N GLY A 341 29.15 -23.93 -33.03
CA GLY A 341 28.80 -25.30 -32.66
C GLY A 341 27.30 -25.49 -32.58
N ILE A 342 26.59 -24.53 -32.01
CA ILE A 342 25.08 -24.54 -32.00
C ILE A 342 24.54 -24.46 -33.41
N ASP A 343 25.06 -23.56 -34.26
CA ASP A 343 24.61 -23.41 -35.66
C ASP A 343 24.80 -24.71 -36.45
N ARG A 344 25.89 -25.41 -36.19
CA ARG A 344 26.14 -26.75 -36.79
C ARG A 344 25.12 -27.78 -36.34
N LEU A 345 24.80 -27.83 -35.06
CA LEU A 345 23.79 -28.75 -34.50
C LEU A 345 22.40 -28.47 -35.06
N VAL A 346 22.04 -27.20 -35.32
CA VAL A 346 20.84 -26.79 -36.00
C VAL A 346 20.86 -27.20 -37.47
N ALA A 347 21.95 -26.98 -38.19
CA ALA A 347 22.11 -27.35 -39.58
C ALA A 347 22.10 -28.90 -39.81
N GLU A 348 22.57 -29.66 -38.81
CA GLU A 348 22.52 -31.15 -38.82
C GLU A 348 21.11 -31.66 -38.40
N GLY A 349 20.16 -30.81 -38.07
CA GLY A 349 18.81 -31.20 -37.63
C GLY A 349 18.77 -31.88 -36.25
N ARG A 350 19.77 -31.62 -35.39
CA ARG A 350 19.86 -32.16 -34.02
C ARG A 350 19.21 -31.23 -33.02
N LEU A 351 19.05 -29.96 -33.34
CA LEU A 351 18.33 -28.95 -32.61
C LEU A 351 17.42 -28.18 -33.55
N ASP A 352 16.17 -28.00 -33.14
CA ASP A 352 15.19 -27.25 -33.92
C ASP A 352 15.09 -25.82 -33.39
N PRO A 353 15.37 -24.79 -34.24
CA PRO A 353 15.23 -23.41 -33.85
C PRO A 353 13.75 -22.99 -33.81
N VAL A 354 13.35 -22.31 -32.75
CA VAL A 354 12.03 -21.74 -32.57
C VAL A 354 12.12 -20.22 -32.65
N ASN A 355 11.32 -19.59 -33.52
CA ASN A 355 11.22 -18.15 -33.60
C ASN A 355 10.29 -17.63 -32.47
N ALA A 356 10.85 -16.95 -31.47
CA ALA A 356 10.11 -16.30 -30.40
C ALA A 356 10.33 -14.79 -30.51
N GLY A 357 9.31 -14.07 -30.99
CA GLY A 357 9.41 -12.64 -31.27
C GLY A 357 10.50 -12.30 -32.28
N GLN A 358 11.46 -11.46 -31.88
CA GLN A 358 12.62 -11.07 -32.71
C GLN A 358 13.85 -11.99 -32.52
N HIS A 359 13.75 -13.00 -31.64
CA HIS A 359 14.87 -13.84 -31.27
C HIS A 359 14.67 -15.29 -31.69
N VAL A 360 15.77 -15.94 -32.09
CA VAL A 360 15.82 -17.38 -32.29
C VAL A 360 16.14 -18.05 -30.96
N ARG A 361 15.34 -19.04 -30.58
CA ARG A 361 15.43 -19.80 -29.33
C ARG A 361 15.57 -21.29 -29.61
N LEU A 362 15.97 -22.06 -28.61
CA LEU A 362 16.05 -23.51 -28.66
C LEU A 362 15.26 -24.12 -27.52
N GLU A 363 14.69 -25.30 -27.73
CA GLU A 363 13.99 -25.99 -26.65
C GLU A 363 14.97 -26.51 -25.61
N ARG A 364 14.85 -26.05 -24.34
CA ARG A 364 15.77 -26.40 -23.24
C ARG A 364 15.95 -27.91 -23.10
N GLN A 365 14.85 -28.66 -23.11
CA GLN A 365 14.87 -30.10 -22.94
C GLN A 365 15.69 -30.79 -24.03
N ALA A 366 15.56 -30.35 -25.28
CA ALA A 366 16.33 -30.90 -26.40
C ALA A 366 17.83 -30.65 -26.24
N VAL A 367 18.21 -29.46 -25.76
CA VAL A 367 19.61 -29.11 -25.48
C VAL A 367 20.17 -29.91 -24.30
N GLU A 368 19.44 -30.05 -23.21
CA GLU A 368 19.84 -30.83 -22.03
C GLU A 368 19.96 -32.35 -22.34
N ASP A 369 19.06 -32.87 -23.16
CA ASP A 369 19.15 -34.27 -23.60
C ASP A 369 20.31 -34.53 -24.52
N LEU A 370 20.74 -33.52 -25.26
CA LEU A 370 21.96 -33.60 -26.07
C LEU A 370 23.22 -33.55 -25.22
N ALA A 371 23.24 -32.77 -24.13
CA ALA A 371 24.33 -32.66 -23.18
C ALA A 371 24.60 -33.96 -22.38
N LYS A 372 23.56 -34.80 -22.23
CA LYS A 372 23.67 -36.10 -21.52
C LYS A 372 24.23 -37.25 -22.36
N LYS A 373 24.36 -37.03 -23.68
CA LYS A 373 24.85 -38.03 -24.64
C LYS A 373 26.33 -37.87 -24.94
#